data_51e737d4200b151d92d16552df1f82d8
#
_entry.id   51e737d4200b151d92d16552df1f82d8
#
_cell.length_a   1.000
_cell.length_b   1.000
_cell.length_c   1.000
_cell.angle_alpha   90.00
_cell.angle_beta   90.00
_cell.angle_gamma   90.00
#
_symmetry.space_group_name_H-M   'P 1'
#
loop_
_entity.id
_entity.type
_entity.pdbx_description
1 polymer ?
#
loop_
_entity_poly.entity_id
_entity_poly.type
_entity_poly.pdbx_seq_one_letter_code
_entity_poly.pdbx_strand_id
1 'polypeptide(L)'
;MHITYLILAHKNFAQLRRLVNVLLDQDASFVIHLDKKASLAEYQNHFPPAESQLHLLKKRLHTKWGSYALVQATLEGLKYIQKELPFSKRIVLLSGQDYPIKPLKFIKSFFAAHPQTIFMQYFPIPFKNWEFGGISRFPAYEEFRDELNLHGGSQWMSFPPAVSQIIFEFLRINPGFITYFKSVRIPDESFFQTLLLSCDEEFVNTHLLNKNLHLIKWDFPFMHPRILTRQYFNVIQRSKALFARKFDQELFPEILDQIDREILKIVPPISVPSVSKINKEAVLISGDPHDPNTIALISALQQHQQPFFLSSASNPADNHLPLFQFFQQQPGCDYYWCLPDQVSFSTQEWQAFFAFFRDHDIHSDLVTCQLCQYKDQPCWSGWECLSHPEEIDLPLAIRYRSVHPLYRISKAALKFLQQELTTRWSGHYDMLLPTLLFHAGFRINAISGKGPLVLTQYQKLQLPTIICTTHLANL
;
A
#
# COMPACT_ATOMS: atom_id res chain seq x y z
N MET A 1 -13.93 23.30 17.83
CA MET A 1 -13.34 23.89 16.59
C MET A 1 -13.73 23.00 15.43
N HIS A 2 -14.39 23.56 14.43
CA HIS A 2 -14.84 22.79 13.26
C HIS A 2 -13.67 22.47 12.31
N ILE A 3 -13.46 21.19 12.03
CA ILE A 3 -12.40 20.69 11.13
C ILE A 3 -13.04 20.12 9.88
N THR A 4 -12.61 20.59 8.72
CA THR A 4 -13.00 20.01 7.44
C THR A 4 -11.85 19.17 6.88
N TYR A 5 -12.11 17.88 6.71
CA TYR A 5 -11.17 16.93 6.10
C TYR A 5 -11.45 16.86 4.59
N LEU A 6 -10.49 17.32 3.78
CA LEU A 6 -10.52 17.14 2.33
C LEU A 6 -9.79 15.85 2.00
N ILE A 7 -10.52 14.86 1.50
CA ILE A 7 -10.01 13.51 1.30
C ILE A 7 -9.97 13.15 -0.19
N LEU A 8 -8.77 12.81 -0.70
CA LEU A 8 -8.60 12.26 -2.04
C LEU A 8 -8.66 10.74 -1.98
N ALA A 9 -9.68 10.13 -2.60
CA ALA A 9 -9.93 8.69 -2.52
C ALA A 9 -10.02 8.04 -3.91
N HIS A 10 -9.49 6.80 -4.03
CA HIS A 10 -9.51 6.05 -5.29
C HIS A 10 -9.76 4.55 -5.13
N LYS A 11 -9.66 4.02 -3.91
CA LYS A 11 -9.84 2.58 -3.60
C LYS A 11 -10.12 2.37 -2.11
N ASN A 12 -10.37 1.12 -1.71
CA ASN A 12 -10.50 0.67 -0.31
C ASN A 12 -11.55 1.47 0.48
N PHE A 13 -12.80 1.46 0.00
CA PHE A 13 -13.86 2.28 0.60
C PHE A 13 -14.25 1.85 2.02
N ALA A 14 -14.04 0.60 2.39
CA ALA A 14 -14.16 0.15 3.77
C ALA A 14 -13.14 0.86 4.69
N GLN A 15 -11.88 1.02 4.24
CA GLN A 15 -10.86 1.78 4.96
C GLN A 15 -11.20 3.27 5.01
N LEU A 16 -11.66 3.84 3.89
CA LEU A 16 -12.11 5.23 3.85
C LEU A 16 -13.26 5.47 4.84
N ARG A 17 -14.22 4.54 4.92
CA ARG A 17 -15.31 4.60 5.90
C ARG A 17 -14.79 4.53 7.33
N ARG A 18 -13.83 3.66 7.59
CA ARG A 18 -13.16 3.55 8.89
C ARG A 18 -12.46 4.86 9.26
N LEU A 19 -11.71 5.47 8.33
CA LEU A 19 -11.08 6.79 8.52
C LEU A 19 -12.10 7.86 8.90
N VAL A 20 -13.21 7.95 8.17
CA VAL A 20 -14.28 8.89 8.45
C VAL A 20 -14.85 8.65 9.84
N ASN A 21 -15.19 7.41 10.20
CA ASN A 21 -15.80 7.08 11.48
C ASN A 21 -14.94 7.47 12.68
N VAL A 22 -13.61 7.30 12.61
CA VAL A 22 -12.71 7.65 13.73
C VAL A 22 -12.46 9.15 13.87
N LEU A 23 -12.76 9.93 12.82
CA LEU A 23 -12.63 11.39 12.80
C LEU A 23 -13.99 12.09 12.96
N LEU A 24 -15.09 11.34 12.92
CA LEU A 24 -16.44 11.88 12.96
C LEU A 24 -16.81 12.37 14.36
N ASP A 25 -17.20 13.64 14.44
CA ASP A 25 -17.90 14.22 15.58
C ASP A 25 -18.78 15.39 15.10
N GLN A 26 -19.48 16.07 16.02
CA GLN A 26 -20.39 17.18 15.68
C GLN A 26 -19.71 18.36 14.99
N ASP A 27 -18.39 18.52 15.15
CA ASP A 27 -17.57 19.62 14.59
C ASP A 27 -16.69 19.14 13.43
N ALA A 28 -17.08 18.11 12.72
CA ALA A 28 -16.34 17.60 11.57
C ALA A 28 -17.17 17.69 10.28
N SER A 29 -16.52 17.98 9.18
CA SER A 29 -17.06 17.81 7.82
C SER A 29 -16.04 17.07 6.95
N PHE A 30 -16.52 16.29 6.00
CA PHE A 30 -15.70 15.51 5.10
C PHE A 30 -16.05 15.86 3.65
N VAL A 31 -15.09 16.42 2.93
CA VAL A 31 -15.22 16.70 1.49
C VAL A 31 -14.40 15.65 0.75
N ILE A 32 -15.06 14.80 0.00
CA ILE A 32 -14.44 13.65 -0.65
C ILE A 32 -14.36 13.87 -2.16
N HIS A 33 -13.14 13.90 -2.69
CA HIS A 33 -12.90 13.75 -4.12
C HIS A 33 -12.71 12.26 -4.42
N LEU A 34 -13.64 11.66 -5.16
CA LEU A 34 -13.55 10.28 -5.61
C LEU A 34 -12.97 10.24 -7.02
N ASP A 35 -11.82 9.56 -7.22
CA ASP A 35 -11.21 9.38 -8.53
C ASP A 35 -12.23 8.84 -9.55
N LYS A 36 -12.18 9.32 -10.79
CA LYS A 36 -13.13 8.93 -11.84
C LYS A 36 -13.08 7.44 -12.17
N LYS A 37 -11.93 6.77 -11.98
CA LYS A 37 -11.78 5.31 -12.19
C LYS A 37 -12.42 4.48 -11.08
N ALA A 38 -12.59 5.05 -9.90
CA ALA A 38 -13.17 4.33 -8.77
C ALA A 38 -14.66 4.06 -8.99
N SER A 39 -15.15 2.92 -8.53
CA SER A 39 -16.56 2.56 -8.63
C SER A 39 -17.42 3.44 -7.72
N LEU A 40 -18.34 4.22 -8.31
CA LEU A 40 -19.28 5.03 -7.53
C LEU A 40 -20.28 4.14 -6.78
N ALA A 41 -20.72 3.05 -7.37
CA ALA A 41 -21.63 2.11 -6.73
C ALA A 41 -21.00 1.45 -5.49
N GLU A 42 -19.73 1.02 -5.60
CA GLU A 42 -19.01 0.47 -4.46
C GLU A 42 -18.81 1.52 -3.35
N TYR A 43 -18.47 2.76 -3.72
CA TYR A 43 -18.41 3.86 -2.76
C TYR A 43 -19.75 4.05 -2.03
N GLN A 44 -20.88 4.08 -2.76
CA GLN A 44 -22.22 4.27 -2.20
C GLN A 44 -22.65 3.15 -1.24
N ASN A 45 -22.15 1.92 -1.43
CA ASN A 45 -22.38 0.82 -0.49
C ASN A 45 -21.78 1.10 0.90
N HIS A 46 -20.72 1.88 0.98
CA HIS A 46 -20.10 2.26 2.25
C HIS A 46 -20.55 3.64 2.77
N PHE A 47 -21.08 4.50 1.90
CA PHE A 47 -21.44 5.88 2.19
C PHE A 47 -22.87 6.17 1.70
N PRO A 48 -23.88 5.84 2.50
CA PRO A 48 -25.27 6.14 2.17
C PRO A 48 -25.51 7.66 2.10
N PRO A 49 -26.43 8.14 1.25
CA PRO A 49 -26.61 9.57 0.96
C PRO A 49 -27.08 10.45 2.12
N ALA A 50 -27.50 9.86 3.24
CA ALA A 50 -28.18 10.58 4.33
C ALA A 50 -27.26 11.25 5.35
N GLU A 51 -25.93 11.22 5.19
CA GLU A 51 -25.00 11.78 6.16
C GLU A 51 -24.66 13.24 5.83
N SER A 52 -25.23 14.19 6.55
CA SER A 52 -25.10 15.64 6.30
C SER A 52 -23.68 16.21 6.39
N GLN A 53 -22.77 15.51 7.05
CA GLN A 53 -21.36 15.91 7.20
C GLN A 53 -20.47 15.40 6.06
N LEU A 54 -21.02 14.56 5.17
CA LEU A 54 -20.28 13.94 4.05
C LEU A 54 -20.65 14.61 2.73
N HIS A 55 -19.66 15.18 2.08
CA HIS A 55 -19.82 15.92 0.84
C HIS A 55 -19.00 15.27 -0.27
N LEU A 56 -19.64 14.52 -1.14
CA LEU A 56 -18.99 13.98 -2.34
C LEU A 56 -18.93 15.05 -3.43
N LEU A 57 -17.72 15.37 -3.92
CA LEU A 57 -17.56 16.31 -5.02
C LEU A 57 -18.20 15.76 -6.31
N LYS A 58 -19.07 16.57 -6.93
CA LYS A 58 -19.75 16.19 -8.19
C LYS A 58 -18.75 15.99 -9.33
N LYS A 59 -17.69 16.83 -9.40
CA LYS A 59 -16.64 16.77 -10.41
C LYS A 59 -15.58 15.75 -9.99
N ARG A 60 -15.62 14.57 -10.58
CA ARG A 60 -14.65 13.50 -10.39
C ARG A 60 -13.59 13.58 -11.49
N LEU A 61 -12.34 13.74 -11.10
CA LEU A 61 -11.19 13.83 -12.00
C LEU A 61 -10.50 12.47 -12.10
N HIS A 62 -9.88 12.21 -13.24
CA HIS A 62 -9.01 11.07 -13.43
C HIS A 62 -7.62 11.41 -12.90
N THR A 63 -7.37 11.10 -11.63
CA THR A 63 -6.13 11.45 -10.93
C THR A 63 -5.05 10.40 -11.18
N LYS A 64 -4.38 10.48 -12.34
CA LYS A 64 -3.17 9.69 -12.58
C LYS A 64 -2.07 10.16 -11.63
N TRP A 65 -1.33 9.21 -11.03
CA TRP A 65 -0.19 9.54 -10.19
C TRP A 65 0.78 10.49 -10.90
N GLY A 66 1.28 11.48 -10.17
CA GLY A 66 2.21 12.48 -10.69
C GLY A 66 1.63 13.45 -11.72
N SER A 67 0.31 13.47 -11.93
CA SER A 67 -0.35 14.41 -12.85
C SER A 67 -0.95 15.61 -12.14
N TYR A 68 -1.09 16.72 -12.85
CA TYR A 68 -1.76 17.95 -12.37
C TYR A 68 -3.19 17.71 -11.87
N ALA A 69 -3.82 16.60 -12.26
CA ALA A 69 -5.18 16.30 -11.81
C ALA A 69 -5.29 16.11 -10.28
N LEU A 70 -4.20 15.75 -9.58
CA LEU A 70 -4.17 15.70 -8.10
C LEU A 70 -4.26 17.11 -7.49
N VAL A 71 -3.49 18.05 -8.04
CA VAL A 71 -3.57 19.50 -7.68
C VAL A 71 -4.97 20.02 -7.95
N GLN A 72 -5.51 19.74 -9.14
CA GLN A 72 -6.85 20.18 -9.53
C GLN A 72 -7.93 19.62 -8.61
N ALA A 73 -7.84 18.34 -8.21
CA ALA A 73 -8.76 17.71 -7.26
C ALA A 73 -8.74 18.43 -5.89
N THR A 74 -7.55 18.80 -5.43
CA THR A 74 -7.39 19.58 -4.20
C THR A 74 -8.02 20.97 -4.34
N LEU A 75 -7.76 21.68 -5.42
CA LEU A 75 -8.34 23.00 -5.69
C LEU A 75 -9.88 22.97 -5.79
N GLU A 76 -10.46 21.96 -6.44
CA GLU A 76 -11.92 21.79 -6.50
C GLU A 76 -12.51 21.56 -5.09
N GLY A 77 -11.82 20.78 -4.25
CA GLY A 77 -12.21 20.57 -2.85
C GLY A 77 -12.14 21.84 -2.03
N LEU A 78 -11.07 22.63 -2.15
CA LEU A 78 -10.92 23.91 -1.45
C LEU A 78 -11.99 24.91 -1.89
N LYS A 79 -12.30 24.97 -3.18
CA LYS A 79 -13.37 25.82 -3.72
C LYS A 79 -14.74 25.42 -3.17
N TYR A 80 -15.00 24.12 -3.06
CA TYR A 80 -16.23 23.61 -2.45
C TYR A 80 -16.33 24.04 -0.98
N ILE A 81 -15.24 23.83 -0.20
CA ILE A 81 -15.20 24.17 1.22
C ILE A 81 -15.45 25.66 1.43
N GLN A 82 -14.79 26.52 0.64
CA GLN A 82 -14.97 27.97 0.74
C GLN A 82 -16.41 28.40 0.49
N LYS A 83 -17.09 27.76 -0.47
CA LYS A 83 -18.45 28.11 -0.87
C LYS A 83 -19.51 27.52 0.04
N GLU A 84 -19.41 26.24 0.34
CA GLU A 84 -20.50 25.46 0.97
C GLU A 84 -20.29 25.24 2.48
N LEU A 85 -19.05 25.40 2.99
CA LEU A 85 -18.69 25.17 4.39
C LEU A 85 -17.97 26.38 5.03
N PRO A 86 -18.56 27.61 4.97
CA PRO A 86 -17.90 28.84 5.45
C PRO A 86 -17.64 28.84 6.97
N PHE A 87 -18.29 27.96 7.71
CA PHE A 87 -18.09 27.75 9.15
C PHE A 87 -16.84 26.93 9.49
N SER A 88 -16.16 26.35 8.51
CA SER A 88 -14.90 25.63 8.70
C SER A 88 -13.85 26.52 9.37
N LYS A 89 -13.09 25.97 10.32
CA LYS A 89 -12.00 26.68 11.01
C LYS A 89 -10.63 26.10 10.72
N ARG A 90 -10.59 24.87 10.21
CA ARG A 90 -9.39 24.15 9.84
C ARG A 90 -9.67 23.27 8.63
N ILE A 91 -8.78 23.26 7.66
CA ILE A 91 -8.79 22.31 6.54
C ILE A 91 -7.59 21.38 6.72
N VAL A 92 -7.82 20.07 6.58
CA VAL A 92 -6.81 19.03 6.64
C VAL A 92 -6.90 18.20 5.37
N LEU A 93 -5.83 18.19 4.58
CA LEU A 93 -5.74 17.38 3.36
C LEU A 93 -5.29 15.97 3.71
N LEU A 94 -6.08 14.97 3.33
CA LEU A 94 -5.84 13.55 3.54
C LEU A 94 -6.07 12.74 2.26
N SER A 95 -5.61 11.51 2.25
CA SER A 95 -6.04 10.48 1.30
C SER A 95 -6.87 9.39 1.98
N GLY A 96 -7.57 8.59 1.20
CA GLY A 96 -8.25 7.39 1.71
C GLY A 96 -7.31 6.31 2.29
N GLN A 97 -5.99 6.50 2.17
CA GLN A 97 -4.97 5.60 2.71
C GLN A 97 -4.23 6.16 3.93
N ASP A 98 -4.69 7.31 4.44
CA ASP A 98 -4.19 7.90 5.68
C ASP A 98 -5.01 7.41 6.86
N TYR A 99 -4.44 7.49 8.07
CA TYR A 99 -5.15 7.16 9.29
C TYR A 99 -4.64 8.00 10.47
N PRO A 100 -5.51 8.41 11.41
CA PRO A 100 -5.08 9.13 12.59
C PRO A 100 -4.28 8.20 13.52
N ILE A 101 -3.19 8.75 14.07
CA ILE A 101 -2.33 8.07 15.04
C ILE A 101 -2.28 8.82 16.38
N LYS A 102 -3.26 9.67 16.59
CA LYS A 102 -3.59 10.33 17.87
C LYS A 102 -5.10 10.33 18.05
N PRO A 103 -5.59 10.23 19.31
CA PRO A 103 -7.01 10.31 19.58
C PRO A 103 -7.63 11.61 19.05
N LEU A 104 -8.90 11.57 18.59
CA LEU A 104 -9.58 12.73 18.01
C LEU A 104 -9.56 13.96 18.95
N LYS A 105 -9.75 13.74 20.25
CA LYS A 105 -9.66 14.82 21.25
C LYS A 105 -8.29 15.51 21.21
N PHE A 106 -7.21 14.75 21.06
CA PHE A 106 -5.87 15.31 20.94
C PHE A 106 -5.70 16.13 19.65
N ILE A 107 -6.17 15.59 18.50
CA ILE A 107 -6.14 16.28 17.21
C ILE A 107 -6.86 17.62 17.28
N LYS A 108 -8.08 17.63 17.86
CA LYS A 108 -8.88 18.86 18.04
C LYS A 108 -8.17 19.88 18.95
N SER A 109 -7.61 19.43 20.07
CA SER A 109 -6.86 20.30 20.99
C SER A 109 -5.59 20.86 20.35
N PHE A 110 -4.87 20.04 19.57
CA PHE A 110 -3.70 20.47 18.84
C PHE A 110 -4.01 21.60 17.86
N PHE A 111 -5.03 21.44 17.03
CA PHE A 111 -5.42 22.49 16.08
C PHE A 111 -6.03 23.71 16.76
N ALA A 112 -6.72 23.54 17.88
CA ALA A 112 -7.23 24.65 18.66
C ALA A 112 -6.11 25.52 19.28
N ALA A 113 -4.97 24.90 19.62
CA ALA A 113 -3.78 25.59 20.08
C ALA A 113 -2.98 26.28 18.94
N HIS A 114 -3.27 25.92 17.68
CA HIS A 114 -2.59 26.44 16.50
C HIS A 114 -3.58 26.95 15.45
N PRO A 115 -4.50 27.86 15.78
CA PRO A 115 -5.65 28.19 14.95
C PRO A 115 -5.27 28.82 13.61
N GLN A 116 -4.19 29.57 13.54
CA GLN A 116 -3.73 30.28 12.34
C GLN A 116 -2.53 29.61 11.64
N THR A 117 -1.89 28.63 12.29
CA THR A 117 -0.66 28.00 11.75
C THR A 117 -0.94 27.24 10.45
N ILE A 118 -0.11 27.45 9.45
CA ILE A 118 -0.08 26.69 8.19
C ILE A 118 0.96 25.58 8.36
N PHE A 119 0.52 24.35 8.42
CA PHE A 119 1.42 23.18 8.47
C PHE A 119 1.63 22.66 7.05
N MET A 120 2.80 22.89 6.49
CA MET A 120 3.22 22.44 5.18
C MET A 120 4.73 22.21 5.18
N GLN A 121 5.15 21.02 4.75
CA GLN A 121 6.57 20.75 4.54
C GLN A 121 7.03 21.39 3.24
N TYR A 122 8.18 22.07 3.27
CA TYR A 122 8.76 22.65 2.07
C TYR A 122 10.30 22.69 2.14
N PHE A 123 10.92 22.74 0.98
CA PHE A 123 12.34 22.92 0.79
C PHE A 123 12.60 23.57 -0.60
N PRO A 124 13.66 24.37 -0.74
CA PRO A 124 13.97 24.97 -2.03
C PRO A 124 14.44 23.93 -3.05
N ILE A 125 14.22 24.16 -4.32
CA ILE A 125 14.75 23.38 -5.43
C ILE A 125 16.00 24.11 -5.97
N PRO A 126 17.16 23.41 -6.11
CA PRO A 126 17.36 21.96 -5.99
C PRO A 126 17.47 21.46 -4.54
N PHE A 127 16.94 20.25 -4.30
CA PHE A 127 16.97 19.59 -3.00
C PHE A 127 17.73 18.26 -3.05
N LYS A 128 18.83 18.16 -2.29
CA LYS A 128 19.77 17.03 -2.35
C LYS A 128 19.19 15.63 -2.16
N ASN A 129 18.03 15.53 -1.49
CA ASN A 129 17.39 14.23 -1.22
C ASN A 129 16.36 13.85 -2.30
N TRP A 130 16.17 14.67 -3.32
CA TRP A 130 15.40 14.34 -4.50
C TRP A 130 16.34 13.96 -5.65
N GLU A 131 15.91 13.02 -6.46
CA GLU A 131 16.65 12.58 -7.64
C GLU A 131 17.04 13.79 -8.50
N PHE A 132 18.29 13.90 -8.89
CA PHE A 132 18.85 15.08 -9.61
C PHE A 132 18.46 16.44 -8.98
N GLY A 133 18.34 16.48 -7.64
CA GLY A 133 17.92 17.69 -6.95
C GLY A 133 16.44 18.09 -7.17
N GLY A 134 15.68 17.26 -7.87
CA GLY A 134 14.28 17.53 -8.26
C GLY A 134 14.16 18.42 -9.52
N ILE A 135 15.27 18.88 -10.09
CA ILE A 135 15.29 19.80 -11.26
C ILE A 135 14.56 19.17 -12.45
N SER A 136 14.74 17.87 -12.69
CA SER A 136 14.12 17.13 -13.79
C SER A 136 12.58 17.12 -13.78
N ARG A 137 11.97 17.53 -12.67
CA ARG A 137 10.51 17.66 -12.55
C ARG A 137 9.97 18.93 -13.20
N PHE A 138 10.82 19.96 -13.37
CA PHE A 138 10.45 21.32 -13.78
C PHE A 138 10.93 21.60 -15.20
N PRO A 139 10.05 21.59 -16.21
CA PRO A 139 10.42 21.99 -17.58
C PRO A 139 10.98 23.41 -17.61
N ALA A 140 12.00 23.65 -18.44
CA ALA A 140 12.69 24.92 -18.57
C ALA A 140 13.18 25.52 -17.23
N TYR A 141 13.67 24.65 -16.32
CA TYR A 141 14.08 25.04 -14.97
C TYR A 141 15.02 26.24 -14.95
N GLU A 142 16.04 26.29 -15.85
CA GLU A 142 17.03 27.39 -15.89
C GLU A 142 16.42 28.71 -16.27
N GLU A 143 15.30 28.71 -17.00
CA GLU A 143 14.59 29.91 -17.41
C GLU A 143 13.68 30.47 -16.32
N PHE A 144 13.07 29.59 -15.54
CA PHE A 144 12.04 29.93 -14.55
C PHE A 144 12.53 29.95 -13.11
N ARG A 145 13.74 29.42 -12.80
CA ARG A 145 14.22 29.32 -11.43
C ARG A 145 14.30 30.63 -10.68
N ASP A 146 14.63 31.73 -11.39
CA ASP A 146 14.79 33.04 -10.79
C ASP A 146 13.45 33.84 -10.76
N GLU A 147 12.48 33.48 -11.61
CA GLU A 147 11.15 34.08 -11.64
C GLU A 147 10.17 33.37 -10.67
N LEU A 148 10.27 32.05 -10.56
CA LEU A 148 9.46 31.23 -9.67
C LEU A 148 10.31 30.77 -8.52
N ASN A 149 9.97 31.17 -7.31
CA ASN A 149 10.60 30.69 -6.08
C ASN A 149 10.27 29.20 -5.87
N LEU A 150 10.87 28.30 -6.72
CA LEU A 150 10.52 26.90 -6.83
C LEU A 150 10.83 26.16 -5.55
N HIS A 151 9.79 25.57 -4.97
CA HIS A 151 9.87 24.73 -3.77
C HIS A 151 9.18 23.39 -3.97
N GLY A 152 9.78 22.36 -3.39
CA GLY A 152 9.15 21.05 -3.22
C GLY A 152 8.74 20.80 -1.77
N GLY A 153 8.04 19.71 -1.54
CA GLY A 153 7.63 19.30 -0.20
C GLY A 153 6.63 18.15 -0.22
N SER A 154 5.92 17.97 0.88
CA SER A 154 4.87 16.97 0.98
C SER A 154 3.54 17.52 0.47
N GLN A 155 2.77 16.72 -0.26
CA GLN A 155 1.40 17.05 -0.65
C GLN A 155 0.50 17.34 0.57
N TRP A 156 0.80 16.70 1.71
CA TRP A 156 -0.07 16.69 2.88
C TRP A 156 0.14 17.94 3.72
N MET A 157 -0.92 18.73 3.86
CA MET A 157 -0.90 20.02 4.53
C MET A 157 -2.18 20.25 5.34
N SER A 158 -2.11 21.20 6.27
CA SER A 158 -3.27 21.64 7.05
C SER A 158 -3.16 23.13 7.35
N PHE A 159 -4.25 23.87 7.16
CA PHE A 159 -4.26 25.32 7.28
C PHE A 159 -5.65 25.87 7.60
N PRO A 160 -5.76 27.11 8.11
CA PRO A 160 -7.03 27.81 8.27
C PRO A 160 -7.63 28.21 6.92
N PRO A 161 -8.95 28.33 6.78
CA PRO A 161 -9.62 28.62 5.49
C PRO A 161 -9.15 29.88 4.77
N ALA A 162 -8.61 30.89 5.50
CA ALA A 162 -8.03 32.11 4.90
C ALA A 162 -6.96 31.78 3.85
N VAL A 163 -6.19 30.71 4.04
CA VAL A 163 -5.17 30.29 3.05
C VAL A 163 -5.80 29.90 1.72
N SER A 164 -7.01 29.36 1.71
CA SER A 164 -7.71 29.06 0.43
C SER A 164 -8.03 30.33 -0.34
N GLN A 165 -8.35 31.43 0.35
CA GLN A 165 -8.57 32.72 -0.31
C GLN A 165 -7.29 33.25 -0.93
N ILE A 166 -6.16 33.19 -0.21
CA ILE A 166 -4.84 33.57 -0.69
C ILE A 166 -4.47 32.74 -1.95
N ILE A 167 -4.67 31.42 -1.89
CA ILE A 167 -4.40 30.52 -3.03
C ILE A 167 -5.21 30.95 -4.25
N PHE A 168 -6.51 31.17 -4.13
CA PHE A 168 -7.35 31.51 -5.28
C PHE A 168 -7.07 32.94 -5.80
N GLU A 169 -6.75 33.87 -4.93
CA GLU A 169 -6.37 35.23 -5.34
C GLU A 169 -5.04 35.21 -6.10
N PHE A 170 -4.03 34.50 -5.59
CA PHE A 170 -2.76 34.32 -6.30
C PHE A 170 -2.98 33.73 -7.71
N LEU A 171 -3.80 32.68 -7.82
CA LEU A 171 -4.07 32.03 -9.10
C LEU A 171 -4.88 32.92 -10.07
N ARG A 172 -5.71 33.79 -9.53
CA ARG A 172 -6.45 34.79 -10.33
C ARG A 172 -5.53 35.81 -10.95
N ILE A 173 -4.53 36.28 -10.19
CA ILE A 173 -3.55 37.29 -10.64
C ILE A 173 -2.50 36.65 -11.54
N ASN A 174 -2.14 35.38 -11.31
CA ASN A 174 -1.07 34.66 -12.00
C ASN A 174 -1.61 33.47 -12.83
N PRO A 175 -2.37 33.68 -13.92
CA PRO A 175 -2.98 32.58 -14.68
C PRO A 175 -1.94 31.68 -15.37
N GLY A 176 -0.75 32.19 -15.67
CA GLY A 176 0.38 31.43 -16.23
C GLY A 176 0.92 30.37 -15.30
N PHE A 177 0.77 30.54 -13.99
CA PHE A 177 1.22 29.57 -12.97
C PHE A 177 0.55 28.20 -13.15
N ILE A 178 -0.77 28.17 -13.35
CA ILE A 178 -1.49 26.91 -13.62
C ILE A 178 -0.98 26.27 -14.92
N THR A 179 -0.76 27.08 -15.96
CA THR A 179 -0.30 26.59 -17.27
C THR A 179 1.07 25.94 -17.15
N TYR A 180 2.00 26.55 -16.43
CA TYR A 180 3.32 26.00 -16.16
C TYR A 180 3.23 24.67 -15.38
N PHE A 181 2.50 24.66 -14.27
CA PHE A 181 2.41 23.47 -13.41
C PHE A 181 1.67 22.28 -14.03
N LYS A 182 0.91 22.47 -15.11
CA LYS A 182 0.37 21.34 -15.90
C LYS A 182 1.46 20.53 -16.60
N SER A 183 2.63 21.11 -16.84
CA SER A 183 3.78 20.44 -17.45
C SER A 183 4.80 19.92 -16.43
N VAL A 184 4.70 20.32 -15.16
CA VAL A 184 5.56 19.84 -14.06
C VAL A 184 5.24 18.38 -13.73
N ARG A 185 6.27 17.56 -13.49
CA ARG A 185 6.12 16.19 -13.03
C ARG A 185 5.88 16.17 -11.52
N ILE A 186 4.90 15.38 -11.06
CA ILE A 186 4.51 15.24 -9.65
C ILE A 186 4.24 16.63 -9.02
N PRO A 187 3.36 17.43 -9.64
CA PRO A 187 3.15 18.81 -9.24
C PRO A 187 2.47 18.98 -7.88
N ASP A 188 1.79 17.95 -7.38
CA ASP A 188 1.19 17.90 -6.05
C ASP A 188 2.22 18.03 -4.90
N GLU A 189 3.50 17.76 -5.18
CA GLU A 189 4.61 17.91 -4.24
C GLU A 189 5.36 19.26 -4.40
N SER A 190 4.87 20.20 -5.20
CA SER A 190 5.56 21.49 -5.44
C SER A 190 4.62 22.66 -5.70
N PHE A 191 3.40 22.42 -6.16
CA PHE A 191 2.45 23.48 -6.54
C PHE A 191 2.11 24.43 -5.39
N PHE A 192 1.65 23.87 -4.28
CA PHE A 192 1.22 24.68 -3.13
C PHE A 192 2.42 25.29 -2.39
N GLN A 193 3.55 24.60 -2.34
CA GLN A 193 4.79 25.09 -1.78
C GLN A 193 5.27 26.32 -2.54
N THR A 194 5.43 26.20 -3.85
CA THR A 194 5.87 27.31 -4.71
C THR A 194 4.89 28.46 -4.65
N LEU A 195 3.57 28.19 -4.75
CA LEU A 195 2.55 29.24 -4.68
C LEU A 195 2.64 30.05 -3.38
N LEU A 196 2.58 29.37 -2.23
CA LEU A 196 2.52 30.06 -0.93
C LEU A 196 3.84 30.78 -0.60
N LEU A 197 4.99 30.27 -1.07
CA LEU A 197 6.29 30.90 -0.87
C LEU A 197 6.62 31.98 -1.93
N SER A 198 5.82 32.08 -2.98
CA SER A 198 5.91 33.15 -4.00
C SER A 198 4.90 34.27 -3.76
N CYS A 199 3.91 34.09 -2.88
CA CYS A 199 3.00 35.18 -2.53
C CYS A 199 3.61 35.99 -1.38
N ASP A 200 3.66 37.32 -1.57
CA ASP A 200 4.13 38.26 -0.54
C ASP A 200 2.99 38.59 0.44
N GLU A 201 2.50 37.59 1.11
CA GLU A 201 1.40 37.69 2.05
C GLU A 201 1.93 37.59 3.49
N GLU A 202 1.80 38.68 4.25
CA GLU A 202 2.24 38.74 5.65
C GLU A 202 1.68 37.59 6.48
N PHE A 203 0.43 37.22 6.22
CA PHE A 203 -0.20 36.10 6.91
C PHE A 203 0.55 34.77 6.68
N VAL A 204 0.95 34.50 5.45
CA VAL A 204 1.70 33.28 5.11
C VAL A 204 3.09 33.32 5.76
N ASN A 205 3.80 34.44 5.59
CA ASN A 205 5.15 34.63 6.13
C ASN A 205 5.20 34.46 7.66
N THR A 206 4.14 34.90 8.36
CA THR A 206 4.06 34.83 9.82
C THR A 206 3.62 33.47 10.34
N HIS A 207 2.76 32.75 9.62
CA HIS A 207 2.09 31.55 10.15
C HIS A 207 2.52 30.24 9.49
N LEU A 208 3.37 30.27 8.45
CA LEU A 208 3.85 29.07 7.77
C LEU A 208 4.90 28.35 8.63
N LEU A 209 4.57 27.14 9.02
CA LEU A 209 5.48 26.23 9.74
C LEU A 209 5.90 25.09 8.81
N ASN A 210 7.21 25.00 8.57
CA ASN A 210 7.80 23.89 7.78
C ASN A 210 7.68 22.57 8.52
N LYS A 211 6.49 21.99 8.48
CA LYS A 211 6.19 20.74 9.17
C LYS A 211 5.06 19.99 8.49
N ASN A 212 5.32 18.72 8.22
CA ASN A 212 4.30 17.76 7.85
C ASN A 212 3.72 17.11 9.12
N LEU A 213 2.40 17.01 9.20
CA LEU A 213 1.71 16.35 10.32
C LEU A 213 1.49 14.85 10.08
N HIS A 214 2.15 14.28 9.07
CA HIS A 214 2.06 12.88 8.70
C HIS A 214 3.35 12.13 8.98
N LEU A 215 3.23 10.92 9.53
CA LEU A 215 4.30 9.93 9.52
C LEU A 215 4.25 9.19 8.19
N ILE A 216 5.28 9.39 7.37
CA ILE A 216 5.43 8.73 6.07
C ILE A 216 6.76 7.97 6.07
N LYS A 217 6.73 6.70 5.67
CA LYS A 217 7.94 5.88 5.54
C LYS A 217 8.28 5.68 4.08
N TRP A 218 9.51 6.04 3.74
CA TRP A 218 10.12 5.85 2.43
C TRP A 218 11.32 4.93 2.60
N ASP A 219 11.15 3.65 2.34
CA ASP A 219 12.21 2.67 2.50
C ASP A 219 12.48 2.01 1.15
N PHE A 220 13.76 2.02 0.76
CA PHE A 220 14.21 1.24 -0.39
C PHE A 220 13.78 -0.24 -0.26
N PRO A 221 13.39 -0.96 -1.34
CA PRO A 221 13.58 -0.59 -2.75
C PRO A 221 12.37 0.12 -3.41
N PHE A 222 11.33 0.47 -2.71
CA PHE A 222 10.13 1.05 -3.32
C PHE A 222 10.24 2.57 -3.49
N MET A 223 9.79 3.06 -4.66
CA MET A 223 9.74 4.50 -4.98
C MET A 223 8.45 5.18 -4.53
N HIS A 224 7.64 4.50 -3.74
CA HIS A 224 6.43 5.02 -3.13
C HIS A 224 6.45 4.82 -1.61
N PRO A 225 5.66 5.57 -0.84
CA PRO A 225 5.56 5.36 0.60
C PRO A 225 5.20 3.91 0.94
N ARG A 226 5.89 3.38 1.94
CA ARG A 226 5.63 2.02 2.46
C ARG A 226 4.21 1.87 2.96
N ILE A 227 3.63 0.71 2.73
CA ILE A 227 2.43 0.31 3.46
C ILE A 227 2.88 -0.01 4.89
N LEU A 228 2.29 0.69 5.86
CA LEU A 228 2.60 0.52 7.26
C LEU A 228 1.92 -0.75 7.79
N THR A 229 2.73 -1.67 8.28
CA THR A 229 2.31 -2.94 8.86
C THR A 229 2.53 -2.96 10.37
N ARG A 230 2.21 -4.06 11.06
CA ARG A 230 2.42 -4.20 12.51
C ARG A 230 3.87 -3.95 12.97
N GLN A 231 4.85 -4.24 12.13
CA GLN A 231 6.26 -3.96 12.43
C GLN A 231 6.55 -2.47 12.67
N TYR A 232 5.74 -1.56 12.11
CA TYR A 232 5.87 -0.12 12.30
C TYR A 232 5.11 0.40 13.55
N PHE A 233 4.36 -0.45 14.28
CA PHE A 233 3.50 0.00 15.37
C PHE A 233 4.25 0.82 16.43
N ASN A 234 5.43 0.39 16.87
CA ASN A 234 6.24 1.11 17.83
C ASN A 234 6.68 2.50 17.32
N VAL A 235 6.97 2.62 16.03
CA VAL A 235 7.31 3.90 15.38
C VAL A 235 6.08 4.81 15.31
N ILE A 236 4.92 4.25 14.97
CA ILE A 236 3.64 4.95 14.94
C ILE A 236 3.29 5.48 16.33
N GLN A 237 3.36 4.65 17.36
CA GLN A 237 3.03 5.00 18.74
C GLN A 237 3.88 6.16 19.27
N ARG A 238 5.19 6.14 18.98
CA ARG A 238 6.17 7.18 19.43
C ARG A 238 6.14 8.43 18.56
N SER A 239 5.49 8.41 17.41
CA SER A 239 5.47 9.55 16.50
C SER A 239 4.76 10.74 17.12
N LYS A 240 5.26 11.95 16.81
CA LYS A 240 4.60 13.23 17.14
C LYS A 240 3.61 13.68 16.07
N ALA A 241 3.52 12.97 14.94
CA ALA A 241 2.56 13.24 13.88
C ALA A 241 1.13 12.98 14.34
N LEU A 242 0.16 13.60 13.68
CA LEU A 242 -1.27 13.39 13.94
C LEU A 242 -1.82 12.24 13.10
N PHE A 243 -1.30 12.07 11.91
CA PHE A 243 -1.70 11.08 10.94
C PHE A 243 -0.51 10.23 10.51
N ALA A 244 -0.76 9.10 9.92
CA ALA A 244 0.26 8.29 9.26
C ALA A 244 -0.25 7.76 7.93
N ARG A 245 0.71 7.43 7.07
CA ARG A 245 0.45 6.83 5.77
C ARG A 245 1.64 6.01 5.29
N LYS A 246 1.40 5.01 4.56
CA LYS A 246 0.25 4.58 3.77
C LYS A 246 -0.32 3.33 4.42
N PHE A 247 -1.63 3.23 4.59
CA PHE A 247 -2.28 2.02 5.07
C PHE A 247 -3.06 1.35 3.94
N ASP A 248 -3.18 0.04 4.03
CA ASP A 248 -4.03 -0.77 3.15
C ASP A 248 -4.72 -1.85 3.98
N GLN A 249 -6.00 -1.62 4.29
CA GLN A 249 -6.80 -2.51 5.14
C GLN A 249 -7.07 -3.87 4.50
N GLU A 250 -7.05 -3.96 3.16
CA GLU A 250 -7.25 -5.23 2.48
C GLU A 250 -6.01 -6.12 2.58
N LEU A 251 -4.81 -5.49 2.66
CA LEU A 251 -3.54 -6.21 2.77
C LEU A 251 -3.16 -6.48 4.22
N PHE A 252 -3.31 -5.46 5.09
CA PHE A 252 -2.84 -5.50 6.48
C PHE A 252 -3.89 -4.87 7.43
N PRO A 253 -5.05 -5.52 7.65
CA PRO A 253 -6.10 -4.97 8.50
C PRO A 253 -5.67 -4.83 9.96
N GLU A 254 -4.80 -5.72 10.44
CA GLU A 254 -4.42 -5.83 11.84
C GLU A 254 -3.68 -4.63 12.40
N ILE A 255 -2.99 -3.85 11.57
CA ILE A 255 -2.32 -2.62 12.05
C ILE A 255 -3.33 -1.55 12.42
N LEU A 256 -4.41 -1.40 11.63
CA LEU A 256 -5.47 -0.46 11.93
C LEU A 256 -6.25 -0.89 13.18
N ASP A 257 -6.51 -2.19 13.35
CA ASP A 257 -7.15 -2.75 14.55
C ASP A 257 -6.29 -2.49 15.81
N GLN A 258 -4.97 -2.59 15.67
CA GLN A 258 -4.04 -2.31 16.75
C GLN A 258 -4.01 -0.81 17.09
N ILE A 259 -4.01 0.07 16.09
CA ILE A 259 -4.07 1.53 16.30
C ILE A 259 -5.37 1.90 17.00
N ASP A 260 -6.53 1.39 16.56
CA ASP A 260 -7.81 1.67 17.18
C ASP A 260 -7.82 1.27 18.65
N ARG A 261 -7.39 0.05 18.96
CA ARG A 261 -7.39 -0.47 20.31
C ARG A 261 -6.37 0.23 21.22
N GLU A 262 -5.12 0.39 20.76
CA GLU A 262 -4.01 0.77 21.64
C GLU A 262 -3.71 2.27 21.64
N ILE A 263 -3.99 2.99 20.53
CA ILE A 263 -3.73 4.42 20.41
C ILE A 263 -5.01 5.23 20.54
N LEU A 264 -6.02 4.91 19.71
CA LEU A 264 -7.26 5.70 19.66
C LEU A 264 -8.20 5.35 20.79
N LYS A 265 -8.00 4.20 21.47
CA LYS A 265 -8.85 3.68 22.56
C LYS A 265 -10.31 3.49 22.12
N ILE A 266 -10.49 3.14 20.86
CA ILE A 266 -11.80 2.77 20.33
C ILE A 266 -12.01 1.30 20.71
N VAL A 267 -13.02 1.04 21.53
CA VAL A 267 -13.48 -0.32 21.80
C VAL A 267 -14.25 -0.76 20.56
N PRO A 268 -13.74 -1.72 19.77
CA PRO A 268 -14.57 -2.25 18.69
C PRO A 268 -15.86 -2.78 19.32
N PRO A 269 -17.02 -2.65 18.65
CA PRO A 269 -18.21 -3.38 19.07
C PRO A 269 -17.78 -4.83 19.25
N ILE A 270 -18.12 -5.43 20.38
CA ILE A 270 -17.74 -6.81 20.73
C ILE A 270 -18.12 -7.68 19.51
N SER A 271 -17.19 -7.85 18.60
CA SER A 271 -17.32 -8.86 17.59
C SER A 271 -17.28 -10.16 18.38
N VAL A 272 -18.42 -10.82 18.48
CA VAL A 272 -18.48 -12.23 18.84
C VAL A 272 -17.34 -12.87 18.08
N PRO A 273 -16.40 -13.58 18.73
CA PRO A 273 -15.29 -14.22 18.04
C PRO A 273 -15.92 -14.96 16.86
N SER A 274 -15.67 -14.50 15.65
CA SER A 274 -16.15 -15.20 14.47
C SER A 274 -15.60 -16.61 14.64
N VAL A 275 -16.48 -17.59 14.74
CA VAL A 275 -16.17 -19.00 14.61
C VAL A 275 -15.03 -19.06 13.60
N SER A 276 -13.89 -19.63 13.98
CA SER A 276 -12.64 -19.64 13.23
C SER A 276 -12.96 -19.78 11.74
N LYS A 277 -12.79 -18.67 10.99
CA LYS A 277 -13.15 -18.65 9.58
C LYS A 277 -12.23 -19.67 8.94
N ILE A 278 -12.78 -20.82 8.54
CA ILE A 278 -12.00 -21.85 7.85
C ILE A 278 -11.46 -21.16 6.60
N ASN A 279 -10.15 -20.94 6.52
CA ASN A 279 -9.51 -20.33 5.38
C ASN A 279 -9.81 -21.17 4.14
N LYS A 280 -10.36 -20.54 3.13
CA LYS A 280 -10.59 -21.20 1.85
C LYS A 280 -9.28 -21.26 1.08
N GLU A 281 -8.90 -22.45 0.69
CA GLU A 281 -7.67 -22.72 -0.06
C GLU A 281 -8.02 -23.24 -1.45
N ALA A 282 -7.17 -22.93 -2.41
CA ALA A 282 -7.24 -23.47 -3.77
C ALA A 282 -5.86 -23.97 -4.21
N VAL A 283 -5.80 -24.89 -5.16
CA VAL A 283 -4.58 -25.55 -5.59
C VAL A 283 -4.32 -25.33 -7.07
N LEU A 284 -3.19 -24.76 -7.42
CA LEU A 284 -2.65 -24.73 -8.77
C LEU A 284 -1.71 -25.92 -8.96
N ILE A 285 -1.99 -26.76 -9.93
CA ILE A 285 -1.12 -27.86 -10.33
C ILE A 285 -0.38 -27.45 -11.61
N SER A 286 0.95 -27.54 -11.60
CA SER A 286 1.78 -27.29 -12.79
C SER A 286 2.34 -28.63 -13.26
N GLY A 287 1.86 -29.14 -14.40
CA GLY A 287 2.33 -30.44 -14.91
C GLY A 287 1.54 -30.98 -16.12
N ASP A 288 1.95 -32.15 -16.58
CA ASP A 288 1.29 -32.85 -17.67
C ASP A 288 -0.02 -33.47 -17.17
N PRO A 289 -1.18 -33.18 -17.82
CA PRO A 289 -2.47 -33.79 -17.49
C PRO A 289 -2.50 -35.30 -17.64
N HIS A 290 -1.56 -35.88 -18.37
CA HIS A 290 -1.46 -37.32 -18.59
C HIS A 290 -0.47 -38.02 -17.65
N ASP A 291 0.25 -37.30 -16.83
CA ASP A 291 1.16 -37.86 -15.82
C ASP A 291 0.36 -38.57 -14.72
N PRO A 292 0.74 -39.81 -14.33
CA PRO A 292 0.03 -40.58 -13.29
C PRO A 292 -0.06 -39.88 -11.93
N ASN A 293 0.96 -39.09 -11.53
CA ASN A 293 0.97 -38.37 -10.27
C ASN A 293 -0.02 -37.19 -10.34
N THR A 294 -0.02 -36.47 -11.48
CA THR A 294 -0.98 -35.38 -11.75
C THR A 294 -2.42 -35.90 -11.69
N ILE A 295 -2.71 -37.04 -12.33
CA ILE A 295 -4.03 -37.68 -12.31
C ILE A 295 -4.44 -38.08 -10.89
N ALA A 296 -3.52 -38.69 -10.12
CA ALA A 296 -3.78 -39.07 -8.73
C ALA A 296 -4.09 -37.86 -7.84
N LEU A 297 -3.33 -36.76 -7.99
CA LEU A 297 -3.54 -35.51 -7.25
C LEU A 297 -4.89 -34.86 -7.60
N ILE A 298 -5.23 -34.79 -8.90
CA ILE A 298 -6.52 -34.28 -9.36
C ILE A 298 -7.67 -35.09 -8.74
N SER A 299 -7.59 -36.42 -8.81
CA SER A 299 -8.61 -37.31 -8.26
C SER A 299 -8.82 -37.09 -6.76
N ALA A 300 -7.72 -36.93 -6.03
CA ALA A 300 -7.77 -36.65 -4.59
C ALA A 300 -8.39 -35.28 -4.28
N LEU A 301 -8.04 -34.22 -5.02
CA LEU A 301 -8.61 -32.88 -4.85
C LEU A 301 -10.11 -32.84 -5.16
N GLN A 302 -10.53 -33.59 -6.19
CA GLN A 302 -11.95 -33.73 -6.57
C GLN A 302 -12.77 -34.43 -5.46
N GLN A 303 -12.24 -35.53 -4.88
CA GLN A 303 -12.91 -36.24 -3.78
C GLN A 303 -13.19 -35.32 -2.58
N HIS A 304 -12.30 -34.34 -2.34
CA HIS A 304 -12.41 -33.41 -1.20
C HIS A 304 -13.02 -32.06 -1.58
N GLN A 305 -13.57 -31.92 -2.79
CA GLN A 305 -14.17 -30.66 -3.28
C GLN A 305 -13.23 -29.46 -3.17
N GLN A 306 -11.91 -29.71 -3.23
CA GLN A 306 -10.89 -28.67 -3.14
C GLN A 306 -10.79 -27.99 -4.52
N PRO A 307 -10.96 -26.65 -4.62
CA PRO A 307 -10.77 -25.95 -5.88
C PRO A 307 -9.35 -26.13 -6.40
N PHE A 308 -9.22 -26.49 -7.68
CA PHE A 308 -7.92 -26.62 -8.32
C PHE A 308 -7.91 -26.08 -9.75
N PHE A 309 -6.74 -25.81 -10.27
CA PHE A 309 -6.48 -25.40 -11.64
C PHE A 309 -5.25 -26.15 -12.16
N LEU A 310 -5.31 -26.66 -13.36
CA LEU A 310 -4.19 -27.33 -14.01
C LEU A 310 -3.57 -26.40 -15.04
N SER A 311 -2.25 -26.20 -14.97
CA SER A 311 -1.48 -25.45 -15.95
C SER A 311 -0.40 -26.33 -16.56
N SER A 312 -0.34 -26.32 -17.89
CA SER A 312 0.72 -26.98 -18.66
C SER A 312 1.92 -26.05 -18.96
N ALA A 313 2.00 -24.88 -18.32
CA ALA A 313 3.07 -23.92 -18.56
C ALA A 313 4.41 -24.48 -18.10
N SER A 314 5.38 -24.53 -19.03
CA SER A 314 6.67 -25.19 -18.86
C SER A 314 7.85 -24.24 -18.61
N ASN A 315 7.62 -22.92 -18.62
CA ASN A 315 8.71 -21.95 -18.43
C ASN A 315 8.80 -21.48 -16.98
N PRO A 316 9.86 -21.82 -16.23
CA PRO A 316 10.05 -21.39 -14.85
C PRO A 316 10.05 -19.86 -14.66
N ALA A 317 10.46 -19.09 -15.66
CA ALA A 317 10.47 -17.63 -15.59
C ALA A 317 9.06 -17.01 -15.57
N ASP A 318 8.06 -17.71 -16.12
CA ASP A 318 6.67 -17.22 -16.27
C ASP A 318 5.69 -17.89 -15.29
N ASN A 319 6.20 -18.61 -14.28
CA ASN A 319 5.36 -19.34 -13.32
C ASN A 319 4.33 -18.48 -12.56
N HIS A 320 4.50 -17.16 -12.54
CA HIS A 320 3.52 -16.25 -11.93
C HIS A 320 2.27 -16.03 -12.79
N LEU A 321 2.34 -16.18 -14.11
CA LEU A 321 1.20 -15.93 -15.01
C LEU A 321 0.05 -16.91 -14.77
N PRO A 322 0.26 -18.25 -14.73
CA PRO A 322 -0.78 -19.21 -14.38
C PRO A 322 -1.39 -18.96 -13.00
N LEU A 323 -0.56 -18.56 -12.03
CA LEU A 323 -1.02 -18.26 -10.69
C LEU A 323 -1.94 -17.04 -10.65
N PHE A 324 -1.64 -15.97 -11.39
CA PHE A 324 -2.51 -14.81 -11.47
C PHE A 324 -3.80 -15.11 -12.25
N GLN A 325 -3.74 -15.91 -13.30
CA GLN A 325 -4.94 -16.37 -14.01
C GLN A 325 -5.85 -17.18 -13.10
N PHE A 326 -5.26 -18.10 -12.33
CA PHE A 326 -5.99 -18.89 -11.35
C PHE A 326 -6.62 -18.03 -10.25
N PHE A 327 -5.87 -17.08 -9.73
CA PHE A 327 -6.38 -16.10 -8.76
C PHE A 327 -7.59 -15.31 -9.29
N GLN A 328 -7.57 -14.91 -10.55
CA GLN A 328 -8.69 -14.22 -11.20
C GLN A 328 -9.93 -15.10 -11.34
N GLN A 329 -9.74 -16.39 -11.59
CA GLN A 329 -10.85 -17.37 -11.70
C GLN A 329 -11.43 -17.75 -10.33
N GLN A 330 -10.62 -17.77 -9.28
CA GLN A 330 -10.98 -18.18 -7.92
C GLN A 330 -10.68 -17.10 -6.87
N PRO A 331 -11.21 -15.87 -6.99
CA PRO A 331 -10.86 -14.75 -6.11
C PRO A 331 -11.41 -14.90 -4.68
N GLY A 332 -12.24 -15.92 -4.45
CA GLY A 332 -12.89 -16.19 -3.16
C GLY A 332 -12.02 -16.93 -2.14
N CYS A 333 -10.84 -17.45 -2.56
CA CYS A 333 -9.93 -18.16 -1.66
C CYS A 333 -9.04 -17.20 -0.88
N ASP A 334 -8.62 -17.62 0.31
CA ASP A 334 -7.73 -16.86 1.20
C ASP A 334 -6.26 -17.20 0.92
N TYR A 335 -5.99 -18.45 0.49
CA TYR A 335 -4.67 -18.97 0.16
C TYR A 335 -4.69 -19.82 -1.11
N TYR A 336 -3.54 -19.85 -1.79
CA TYR A 336 -3.31 -20.58 -3.03
C TYR A 336 -2.05 -21.42 -2.90
N TRP A 337 -2.20 -22.72 -3.05
CA TRP A 337 -1.10 -23.67 -3.13
C TRP A 337 -0.66 -23.82 -4.59
N CYS A 338 0.63 -23.89 -4.81
CA CYS A 338 1.25 -24.19 -6.10
C CYS A 338 2.04 -25.49 -5.95
N LEU A 339 1.62 -26.51 -6.70
CA LEU A 339 2.17 -27.85 -6.65
C LEU A 339 2.67 -28.24 -8.06
N PRO A 340 3.93 -28.61 -8.25
CA PRO A 340 4.37 -29.24 -9.48
C PRO A 340 3.96 -30.71 -9.49
N ASP A 341 3.88 -31.31 -10.71
CA ASP A 341 3.59 -32.72 -10.95
C ASP A 341 4.59 -33.68 -10.31
N GLN A 342 5.80 -33.18 -10.04
CA GLN A 342 6.90 -33.94 -9.43
C GLN A 342 6.73 -34.15 -7.92
N VAL A 343 5.77 -33.50 -7.29
CA VAL A 343 5.44 -33.67 -5.86
C VAL A 343 4.39 -34.75 -5.73
N SER A 344 4.79 -35.90 -5.17
CA SER A 344 3.87 -36.98 -4.85
C SER A 344 3.64 -37.04 -3.33
N PHE A 345 2.37 -37.21 -2.96
CA PHE A 345 1.97 -37.54 -1.59
C PHE A 345 1.25 -38.88 -1.62
N SER A 346 1.42 -39.70 -0.57
CA SER A 346 0.47 -40.78 -0.38
C SER A 346 -0.94 -40.21 -0.11
N THR A 347 -1.97 -40.92 -0.48
CA THR A 347 -3.39 -40.48 -0.43
C THR A 347 -3.84 -39.96 0.95
N GLN A 348 -3.15 -40.31 2.03
CA GLN A 348 -3.45 -39.84 3.39
C GLN A 348 -2.56 -38.66 3.85
N GLU A 349 -1.36 -38.54 3.30
CA GLU A 349 -0.37 -37.56 3.78
C GLU A 349 -0.66 -36.13 3.28
N TRP A 350 -1.20 -35.95 2.08
CA TRP A 350 -1.47 -34.60 1.57
C TRP A 350 -2.58 -33.89 2.36
N GLN A 351 -3.58 -34.62 2.86
CA GLN A 351 -4.61 -34.04 3.73
C GLN A 351 -4.02 -33.56 5.06
N ALA A 352 -3.17 -34.37 5.68
CA ALA A 352 -2.45 -33.99 6.88
C ALA A 352 -1.52 -32.79 6.64
N PHE A 353 -0.89 -32.71 5.47
CA PHE A 353 -0.05 -31.61 5.08
C PHE A 353 -0.84 -30.29 4.97
N PHE A 354 -1.94 -30.26 4.24
CA PHE A 354 -2.77 -29.04 4.13
C PHE A 354 -3.41 -28.67 5.47
N ALA A 355 -3.91 -29.67 6.24
CA ALA A 355 -4.47 -29.44 7.56
C ALA A 355 -3.45 -28.82 8.51
N PHE A 356 -2.19 -29.28 8.47
CA PHE A 356 -1.11 -28.71 9.27
C PHE A 356 -0.95 -27.21 9.05
N PHE A 357 -0.90 -26.74 7.78
CA PHE A 357 -0.73 -25.31 7.49
C PHE A 357 -1.98 -24.50 7.79
N ARG A 358 -3.17 -25.09 7.71
CA ARG A 358 -4.41 -24.44 8.16
C ARG A 358 -4.44 -24.22 9.66
N ASP A 359 -3.91 -25.16 10.43
CA ASP A 359 -4.04 -25.17 11.89
C ASP A 359 -2.87 -24.43 12.57
N HIS A 360 -1.67 -24.49 12.00
CA HIS A 360 -0.44 -24.02 12.64
C HIS A 360 0.21 -22.81 11.97
N ASP A 361 -0.06 -22.55 10.69
CA ASP A 361 0.53 -21.41 9.95
C ASP A 361 -0.50 -20.59 9.19
N ILE A 362 -1.58 -20.22 9.87
CA ILE A 362 -2.67 -19.41 9.31
C ILE A 362 -2.26 -17.97 9.00
N HIS A 363 -1.05 -17.55 9.36
CA HIS A 363 -0.62 -16.15 9.29
C HIS A 363 0.52 -15.89 8.29
N SER A 364 1.11 -16.93 7.70
CA SER A 364 2.18 -16.72 6.70
C SER A 364 1.61 -16.39 5.34
N ASP A 365 2.11 -15.31 4.77
CA ASP A 365 1.69 -14.84 3.46
C ASP A 365 2.37 -15.60 2.31
N LEU A 366 3.60 -16.04 2.53
CA LEU A 366 4.31 -16.97 1.64
C LEU A 366 4.90 -18.10 2.51
N VAL A 367 4.58 -19.34 2.17
CA VAL A 367 5.24 -20.54 2.69
C VAL A 367 5.94 -21.21 1.51
N THR A 368 7.25 -21.41 1.59
CA THR A 368 8.09 -21.94 0.52
C THR A 368 9.04 -23.02 1.02
N CYS A 369 9.65 -23.81 0.13
CA CYS A 369 10.53 -24.90 0.57
C CYS A 369 11.80 -24.41 1.23
N GLN A 370 12.45 -23.40 0.68
CA GLN A 370 13.69 -22.83 1.21
C GLN A 370 13.69 -21.33 0.98
N LEU A 371 14.19 -20.58 1.97
CA LEU A 371 14.41 -19.13 1.85
C LEU A 371 15.86 -18.84 2.22
N CYS A 372 16.57 -18.09 1.36
CA CYS A 372 17.96 -17.69 1.58
C CYS A 372 18.26 -16.28 1.09
N GLN A 373 19.35 -15.71 1.55
CA GLN A 373 19.92 -14.46 1.08
C GLN A 373 21.16 -14.72 0.23
N TYR A 374 21.64 -13.69 -0.47
CA TYR A 374 22.88 -13.77 -1.26
C TYR A 374 24.06 -14.39 -0.51
N LYS A 375 24.27 -13.99 0.76
CA LYS A 375 25.36 -14.52 1.61
C LYS A 375 25.30 -16.03 1.84
N ASP A 376 24.11 -16.63 1.75
CA ASP A 376 23.88 -18.06 2.00
C ASP A 376 24.15 -18.92 0.76
N GLN A 377 23.99 -18.35 -0.43
CA GLN A 377 24.20 -19.02 -1.73
C GLN A 377 24.77 -18.04 -2.79
N PRO A 378 25.97 -17.50 -2.63
CA PRO A 378 26.50 -16.45 -3.51
C PRO A 378 26.75 -16.91 -4.96
N CYS A 379 26.90 -18.19 -5.18
CA CYS A 379 27.23 -18.76 -6.52
C CYS A 379 25.97 -18.94 -7.41
N TRP A 380 24.78 -18.66 -6.94
CA TRP A 380 23.59 -18.78 -7.79
C TRP A 380 23.55 -17.65 -8.83
N SER A 381 23.51 -18.01 -10.11
CA SER A 381 23.59 -17.05 -11.22
C SER A 381 22.36 -16.14 -11.35
N GLY A 382 21.22 -16.51 -10.75
CA GLY A 382 20.00 -15.73 -10.83
C GLY A 382 20.00 -14.43 -10.00
N TRP A 383 21.00 -14.21 -9.13
CA TRP A 383 21.05 -12.99 -8.31
C TRP A 383 21.13 -11.69 -9.13
N GLU A 384 21.71 -11.74 -10.32
CA GLU A 384 21.83 -10.59 -11.23
C GLU A 384 20.56 -10.27 -12.03
N CYS A 385 19.56 -11.17 -12.02
CA CYS A 385 18.39 -11.06 -12.90
C CYS A 385 17.31 -10.11 -12.42
N LEU A 386 17.43 -9.50 -11.22
CA LEU A 386 16.40 -8.61 -10.68
C LEU A 386 16.56 -7.20 -11.24
N SER A 387 15.54 -6.72 -11.95
CA SER A 387 15.47 -5.35 -12.47
C SER A 387 14.44 -4.52 -11.73
N HIS A 388 14.89 -3.34 -11.29
CA HIS A 388 14.03 -2.33 -10.68
C HIS A 388 13.32 -1.49 -11.77
N PRO A 389 12.08 -1.03 -11.56
CA PRO A 389 11.32 -0.20 -12.52
C PRO A 389 12.03 1.08 -13.00
N GLU A 390 12.92 1.63 -12.18
CA GLU A 390 13.70 2.84 -12.47
C GLU A 390 15.19 2.55 -12.76
N GLU A 391 15.49 1.31 -13.14
CA GLU A 391 16.86 0.87 -13.51
C GLU A 391 17.90 1.07 -12.39
N ILE A 392 17.44 1.12 -11.13
CA ILE A 392 18.32 1.23 -9.96
C ILE A 392 18.90 -0.13 -9.64
N ASP A 393 20.22 -0.20 -9.44
CA ASP A 393 20.87 -1.43 -9.00
C ASP A 393 20.53 -1.72 -7.53
N LEU A 394 19.86 -2.85 -7.30
CA LEU A 394 19.53 -3.31 -5.95
C LEU A 394 20.69 -4.05 -5.33
N PRO A 395 21.21 -3.62 -4.17
CA PRO A 395 22.28 -4.34 -3.49
C PRO A 395 21.96 -5.82 -3.32
N LEU A 396 22.91 -6.70 -3.62
CA LEU A 396 22.75 -8.16 -3.48
C LEU A 396 22.33 -8.57 -2.05
N ALA A 397 22.82 -7.83 -1.05
CA ALA A 397 22.55 -8.11 0.37
C ALA A 397 21.07 -8.00 0.76
N ILE A 398 20.25 -7.29 -0.01
CA ILE A 398 18.82 -7.13 0.25
C ILE A 398 17.94 -8.03 -0.61
N ARG A 399 18.53 -8.84 -1.48
CA ARG A 399 17.82 -9.78 -2.34
C ARG A 399 17.56 -11.08 -1.57
N TYR A 400 16.37 -11.62 -1.73
CA TYR A 400 15.92 -12.87 -1.16
C TYR A 400 15.63 -13.86 -2.28
N ARG A 401 16.01 -15.10 -2.09
CA ARG A 401 15.69 -16.21 -2.98
C ARG A 401 14.87 -17.24 -2.22
N SER A 402 13.85 -17.78 -2.84
CA SER A 402 13.15 -18.96 -2.37
C SER A 402 13.11 -20.01 -3.48
N VAL A 403 13.14 -21.28 -3.09
CA VAL A 403 12.98 -22.41 -4.02
C VAL A 403 11.51 -22.83 -3.98
N HIS A 404 10.87 -22.83 -5.14
CA HIS A 404 9.43 -22.99 -5.30
C HIS A 404 8.98 -24.28 -5.98
N PRO A 405 9.48 -25.48 -5.65
CA PRO A 405 8.82 -26.69 -6.14
C PRO A 405 7.40 -26.80 -5.54
N LEU A 406 7.23 -26.36 -4.31
CA LEU A 406 5.96 -26.32 -3.60
C LEU A 406 5.89 -25.04 -2.77
N TYR A 407 4.78 -24.29 -2.86
CA TYR A 407 4.59 -23.12 -2.03
C TYR A 407 3.11 -22.77 -1.83
N ARG A 408 2.83 -22.05 -0.75
CA ARG A 408 1.52 -21.44 -0.47
C ARG A 408 1.67 -19.94 -0.44
N ILE A 409 0.73 -19.21 -1.04
CA ILE A 409 0.70 -17.76 -1.04
C ILE A 409 -0.67 -17.22 -0.65
N SER A 410 -0.69 -16.15 0.16
CA SER A 410 -1.93 -15.51 0.58
C SER A 410 -2.54 -14.66 -0.54
N LYS A 411 -3.85 -14.49 -0.51
CA LYS A 411 -4.58 -13.57 -1.37
C LYS A 411 -4.02 -12.14 -1.31
N ALA A 412 -3.64 -11.68 -0.12
CA ALA A 412 -3.06 -10.36 0.09
C ALA A 412 -1.71 -10.22 -0.64
N ALA A 413 -0.84 -11.22 -0.51
CA ALA A 413 0.45 -11.24 -1.21
C ALA A 413 0.27 -11.27 -2.74
N LEU A 414 -0.71 -12.03 -3.27
CA LEU A 414 -1.01 -12.06 -4.70
C LEU A 414 -1.52 -10.71 -5.22
N LYS A 415 -2.44 -10.06 -4.51
CA LYS A 415 -2.91 -8.71 -4.86
C LYS A 415 -1.77 -7.70 -4.90
N PHE A 416 -0.88 -7.75 -3.91
CA PHE A 416 0.30 -6.88 -3.86
C PHE A 416 1.24 -7.13 -5.05
N LEU A 417 1.61 -8.39 -5.29
CA LEU A 417 2.49 -8.74 -6.41
C LEU A 417 1.89 -8.37 -7.76
N GLN A 418 0.60 -8.59 -7.97
CA GLN A 418 -0.09 -8.20 -9.20
C GLN A 418 0.00 -6.69 -9.42
N GLN A 419 -0.09 -5.89 -8.35
CA GLN A 419 0.06 -4.44 -8.39
C GLN A 419 1.52 -4.04 -8.70
N GLU A 420 2.50 -4.61 -8.02
CA GLU A 420 3.92 -4.29 -8.20
C GLU A 420 4.44 -4.69 -9.58
N LEU A 421 4.06 -5.86 -10.09
CA LEU A 421 4.49 -6.31 -11.41
C LEU A 421 3.94 -5.45 -12.56
N THR A 422 2.87 -4.69 -12.35
CA THR A 422 2.43 -3.67 -13.33
C THR A 422 3.36 -2.46 -13.38
N THR A 423 4.23 -2.27 -12.40
CA THR A 423 5.21 -1.16 -12.35
C THR A 423 6.55 -1.48 -13.02
N ARG A 424 6.64 -2.56 -13.79
CA ARG A 424 7.83 -3.03 -14.53
C ARG A 424 8.92 -3.72 -13.71
N TRP A 425 8.64 -4.18 -12.50
CA TRP A 425 9.54 -5.12 -11.84
C TRP A 425 9.71 -6.38 -12.68
N SER A 426 10.94 -6.83 -12.88
CA SER A 426 11.22 -8.07 -13.61
C SER A 426 12.40 -8.82 -13.00
N GLY A 427 12.49 -10.13 -13.27
CA GLY A 427 13.56 -10.95 -12.77
C GLY A 427 13.16 -12.42 -12.62
N HIS A 428 14.12 -13.23 -12.16
CA HIS A 428 13.85 -14.63 -11.89
C HIS A 428 12.81 -14.77 -10.78
N TYR A 429 11.80 -15.58 -11.00
CA TYR A 429 10.65 -15.73 -10.10
C TYR A 429 11.06 -16.11 -8.66
N ASP A 430 12.04 -17.03 -8.51
CA ASP A 430 12.57 -17.46 -7.21
C ASP A 430 13.13 -16.29 -6.38
N MET A 431 13.54 -15.20 -7.00
CA MET A 431 14.09 -14.03 -6.32
C MET A 431 13.11 -12.87 -6.27
N LEU A 432 12.40 -12.61 -7.35
CA LEU A 432 11.46 -11.50 -7.47
C LEU A 432 10.39 -11.57 -6.38
N LEU A 433 9.73 -12.73 -6.27
CA LEU A 433 8.62 -12.95 -5.35
C LEU A 433 9.01 -12.73 -3.88
N PRO A 434 10.00 -13.47 -3.31
CA PRO A 434 10.34 -13.31 -1.90
C PRO A 434 10.98 -11.95 -1.60
N THR A 435 11.73 -11.36 -2.54
CA THR A 435 12.32 -10.03 -2.35
C THR A 435 11.24 -8.98 -2.20
N LEU A 436 10.29 -8.91 -3.13
CA LEU A 436 9.21 -7.93 -3.06
C LEU A 436 8.33 -8.13 -1.81
N LEU A 437 7.93 -9.36 -1.52
CA LEU A 437 7.09 -9.66 -0.36
C LEU A 437 7.80 -9.34 0.96
N PHE A 438 9.09 -9.71 1.09
CA PHE A 438 9.86 -9.42 2.29
C PHE A 438 9.93 -7.92 2.56
N HIS A 439 10.33 -7.14 1.54
CA HIS A 439 10.43 -5.69 1.67
C HIS A 439 9.08 -5.01 1.84
N ALA A 440 7.99 -5.59 1.36
CA ALA A 440 6.65 -5.12 1.62
C ALA A 440 6.15 -5.42 3.04
N GLY A 441 6.87 -6.25 3.80
CA GLY A 441 6.53 -6.59 5.19
C GLY A 441 5.55 -7.76 5.32
N PHE A 442 5.40 -8.57 4.27
CA PHE A 442 4.67 -9.83 4.34
C PHE A 442 5.44 -10.89 5.13
N ARG A 443 4.72 -11.81 5.73
CA ARG A 443 5.31 -12.92 6.51
C ARG A 443 5.68 -14.05 5.58
N ILE A 444 6.98 -14.36 5.54
CA ILE A 444 7.52 -15.44 4.71
C ILE A 444 8.13 -16.49 5.61
N ASN A 445 7.73 -17.75 5.41
CA ASN A 445 8.25 -18.91 6.12
C ASN A 445 8.80 -19.96 5.18
N ALA A 446 9.83 -20.69 5.63
CA ALA A 446 10.38 -21.83 4.91
C ALA A 446 9.91 -23.15 5.55
N ILE A 447 9.40 -24.06 4.71
CA ILE A 447 8.95 -25.41 5.15
C ILE A 447 10.12 -26.19 5.73
N SER A 448 11.32 -26.06 5.15
CA SER A 448 12.54 -26.78 5.57
C SER A 448 13.14 -26.28 6.89
N GLY A 449 12.62 -25.17 7.43
CA GLY A 449 13.18 -24.59 8.65
C GLY A 449 14.59 -23.99 8.48
N LYS A 450 15.10 -23.82 7.25
CA LYS A 450 16.40 -23.23 6.94
C LYS A 450 16.21 -21.86 6.29
N GLY A 451 16.69 -20.80 6.95
CA GLY A 451 16.64 -19.43 6.43
C GLY A 451 16.51 -18.40 7.56
N PRO A 452 16.72 -17.11 7.26
CA PRO A 452 16.73 -16.04 8.27
C PRO A 452 15.37 -15.79 8.94
N LEU A 453 14.28 -16.38 8.41
CA LEU A 453 12.91 -16.19 8.91
C LEU A 453 12.30 -17.48 9.45
N VAL A 454 13.13 -18.38 9.94
CA VAL A 454 12.70 -19.69 10.50
C VAL A 454 11.88 -19.49 11.76
N LEU A 455 10.66 -20.01 11.76
CA LEU A 455 9.93 -20.26 12.99
C LEU A 455 10.39 -21.62 13.55
N THR A 456 11.02 -21.59 14.71
CA THR A 456 11.52 -22.77 15.44
C THR A 456 10.45 -23.83 15.73
N GLN A 457 9.17 -23.47 15.65
CA GLN A 457 8.06 -24.40 15.84
C GLN A 457 7.96 -25.50 14.77
N TYR A 458 8.44 -25.26 13.53
CA TYR A 458 8.43 -26.28 12.47
C TYR A 458 9.46 -27.40 12.72
N GLN A 459 10.51 -27.15 13.48
CA GLN A 459 11.54 -28.14 13.80
C GLN A 459 11.05 -29.19 14.81
N LYS A 460 9.98 -28.91 15.56
CA LYS A 460 9.44 -29.80 16.60
C LYS A 460 8.31 -30.71 16.13
N LEU A 461 7.76 -30.46 14.94
CA LEU A 461 6.65 -31.21 14.38
C LEU A 461 7.18 -32.14 13.30
N GLN A 462 6.89 -33.42 13.44
CA GLN A 462 7.14 -34.40 12.39
C GLN A 462 6.19 -34.08 11.21
N LEU A 463 6.69 -33.30 10.25
CA LEU A 463 5.98 -33.14 8.99
C LEU A 463 5.88 -34.49 8.29
N PRO A 464 4.75 -34.81 7.64
CA PRO A 464 4.67 -35.95 6.75
C PRO A 464 5.84 -35.90 5.77
N THR A 465 6.45 -37.06 5.53
CA THR A 465 7.64 -37.14 4.65
C THR A 465 7.22 -36.74 3.24
N ILE A 466 7.60 -35.53 2.81
CA ILE A 466 7.41 -35.10 1.42
C ILE A 466 8.48 -35.82 0.60
N ILE A 467 8.08 -36.82 -0.16
CA ILE A 467 8.98 -37.46 -1.11
C ILE A 467 9.00 -36.58 -2.38
N CYS A 468 9.92 -35.65 -2.41
CA CYS A 468 10.25 -34.93 -3.65
C CYS A 468 11.15 -35.82 -4.47
N THR A 469 10.66 -36.41 -5.55
CA THR A 469 11.41 -37.34 -6.41
C THR A 469 12.43 -36.66 -7.33
N THR A 470 12.59 -35.34 -7.26
CA THR A 470 13.59 -34.64 -8.05
C THR A 470 14.94 -34.55 -7.35
N HIS A 471 15.98 -34.75 -8.14
CA HIS A 471 17.40 -34.62 -7.82
C HIS A 471 17.74 -33.27 -7.11
N LEU A 472 17.43 -33.15 -5.82
CA LEU A 472 17.96 -32.08 -4.95
C LEU A 472 19.44 -32.34 -4.56
N ALA A 473 20.09 -33.33 -5.17
CA ALA A 473 21.48 -33.67 -4.88
C ALA A 473 22.52 -32.74 -5.54
N ASN A 474 22.12 -31.86 -6.46
CA ASN A 474 23.04 -30.99 -7.23
C ASN A 474 22.62 -29.51 -7.31
N LEU A 475 21.89 -28.99 -6.33
CA LEU A 475 21.64 -27.54 -6.24
C LEU A 475 22.20 -26.94 -4.94
#